data_283713179d98cac3fead8734831781fa
#
_entry.id   283713179d98cac3fead8734831781fa
#
_cell.length_a   1.000
_cell.length_b   1.000
_cell.length_c   1.000
_cell.angle_alpha   90.00
_cell.angle_beta   90.00
_cell.angle_gamma   90.00
#
_symmetry.space_group_name_H-M   'P 1'
#
loop_
_entity.id
_entity.type
_entity.pdbx_description
1 polymer ?
#
loop_
_entity_poly.entity_id
_entity_poly.type
_entity_poly.pdbx_seq_one_letter_code
_entity_poly.pdbx_strand_id
1 'polypeptide(L)'
;MRGKGIALLLIASLAANGVLITLYIDAYRTNTKLMSWINDLSEENKALSQQVAQLNNSLRMLSSQISYYRKMLEKSISANYEGVGAVVGNATVSVVAVRTIGPWWDQKMEGVVMEAEVEIRPGEGGVYVKTTPYIGIDLQSSLNNAISAVESLTGESLKGFDVFVTIRAQEEVEIVDGPSAGAPLAIAILAAVNGKKVRSDVMATGVIYPDGTIGRVGGVPEKARAAAEMGAKIFAVPPGQSRVIIMIPITKKIAPGFYITRYEERVVSLEQYLKENGYDIKVVEVSDLKELASLMISG
;
A
#
# COMPACT_ATOMS: atom_id res chain seq x y z
N MET A 1 -76.33 -43.37 9.36
CA MET A 1 -74.87 -43.19 9.55
C MET A 1 -74.15 -42.56 8.32
N ARG A 2 -74.68 -42.69 7.09
CA ARG A 2 -74.03 -42.17 5.84
C ARG A 2 -73.92 -40.60 5.75
N GLY A 3 -74.85 -39.84 6.31
CA GLY A 3 -74.85 -38.37 6.22
C GLY A 3 -73.82 -37.70 7.03
N LYS A 4 -73.37 -38.21 8.20
CA LYS A 4 -72.33 -37.64 9.05
C LYS A 4 -70.95 -37.72 8.42
N GLY A 5 -70.66 -38.79 7.65
CA GLY A 5 -69.37 -38.94 6.93
C GLY A 5 -69.23 -37.95 5.76
N ILE A 6 -70.33 -37.68 5.03
CA ILE A 6 -70.32 -36.70 3.93
C ILE A 6 -70.14 -35.30 4.46
N ALA A 7 -70.73 -34.90 5.60
CA ALA A 7 -70.56 -33.61 6.23
C ALA A 7 -69.12 -33.38 6.72
N LEU A 8 -68.47 -34.40 7.29
CA LEU A 8 -67.09 -34.35 7.72
C LEU A 8 -66.12 -34.19 6.52
N LEU A 9 -66.35 -34.88 5.42
CA LEU A 9 -65.56 -34.72 4.18
C LEU A 9 -65.73 -33.31 3.59
N LEU A 10 -66.91 -32.74 3.59
CA LEU A 10 -67.17 -31.39 3.13
C LEU A 10 -66.44 -30.33 4.00
N ILE A 11 -66.48 -30.49 5.32
CA ILE A 11 -65.80 -29.58 6.24
C ILE A 11 -64.26 -29.67 6.05
N ALA A 12 -63.71 -30.90 5.90
CA ALA A 12 -62.31 -31.11 5.65
C ALA A 12 -61.86 -30.50 4.30
N SER A 13 -62.69 -30.65 3.25
CA SER A 13 -62.45 -30.03 1.95
C SER A 13 -62.49 -28.50 2.01
N LEU A 14 -63.45 -27.93 2.75
CA LEU A 14 -63.51 -26.47 2.94
C LEU A 14 -62.31 -25.91 3.70
N ALA A 15 -61.89 -26.61 4.75
CA ALA A 15 -60.68 -26.25 5.51
C ALA A 15 -59.42 -26.35 4.63
N ALA A 16 -59.26 -27.42 3.85
CA ALA A 16 -58.14 -27.57 2.93
C ALA A 16 -58.10 -26.47 1.86
N ASN A 17 -59.27 -26.12 1.28
CA ASN A 17 -59.35 -25.01 0.34
C ASN A 17 -59.04 -23.65 1.00
N GLY A 18 -59.45 -23.43 2.25
CA GLY A 18 -59.10 -22.22 3.01
C GLY A 18 -57.59 -22.09 3.21
N VAL A 19 -56.90 -23.20 3.55
CA VAL A 19 -55.43 -23.21 3.68
C VAL A 19 -54.76 -22.96 2.32
N LEU A 20 -55.24 -23.55 1.26
CA LEU A 20 -54.68 -23.34 -0.09
C LEU A 20 -54.86 -21.89 -0.56
N ILE A 21 -55.95 -21.26 -0.27
CA ILE A 21 -56.20 -19.86 -0.60
C ILE A 21 -55.26 -18.93 0.20
N THR A 22 -55.03 -19.20 1.49
CA THR A 22 -54.09 -18.41 2.29
C THR A 22 -52.64 -18.55 1.79
N LEU A 23 -52.21 -19.77 1.49
CA LEU A 23 -50.90 -20.03 0.90
C LEU A 23 -50.74 -19.35 -0.47
N TYR A 24 -51.78 -19.39 -1.30
CA TYR A 24 -51.77 -18.70 -2.59
C TYR A 24 -51.64 -17.17 -2.46
N ILE A 25 -52.39 -16.59 -1.54
CA ILE A 25 -52.34 -15.14 -1.26
C ILE A 25 -50.95 -14.74 -0.75
N ASP A 26 -50.34 -15.57 0.12
CA ASP A 26 -49.00 -15.28 0.69
C ASP A 26 -47.93 -15.43 -0.39
N ALA A 27 -47.99 -16.46 -1.20
CA ALA A 27 -47.10 -16.63 -2.36
C ALA A 27 -47.24 -15.49 -3.38
N TYR A 28 -48.46 -15.02 -3.65
CA TYR A 28 -48.71 -13.89 -4.53
C TYR A 28 -48.12 -12.61 -3.99
N ARG A 29 -48.30 -12.31 -2.68
CA ARG A 29 -47.71 -11.14 -2.02
C ARG A 29 -46.17 -11.18 -2.04
N THR A 30 -45.61 -12.37 -1.80
CA THR A 30 -44.15 -12.55 -1.84
C THR A 30 -43.60 -12.34 -3.25
N ASN A 31 -44.29 -12.86 -4.26
CA ASN A 31 -43.89 -12.67 -5.66
C ASN A 31 -43.97 -11.22 -6.10
N THR A 32 -44.99 -10.47 -5.66
CA THR A 32 -45.12 -9.05 -5.96
C THR A 32 -43.97 -8.22 -5.31
N LYS A 33 -43.60 -8.56 -4.07
CA LYS A 33 -42.42 -7.92 -3.42
C LYS A 33 -41.12 -8.27 -4.13
N LEU A 34 -40.91 -9.50 -4.52
CA LEU A 34 -39.72 -9.91 -5.28
C LEU A 34 -39.64 -9.20 -6.62
N MET A 35 -40.74 -9.02 -7.32
CA MET A 35 -40.79 -8.27 -8.57
C MET A 35 -40.42 -6.79 -8.38
N SER A 36 -40.88 -6.13 -7.28
CA SER A 36 -40.45 -4.75 -6.99
C SER A 36 -38.97 -4.66 -6.73
N TRP A 37 -38.40 -5.58 -5.93
CA TRP A 37 -36.97 -5.62 -5.68
C TRP A 37 -36.12 -5.88 -6.93
N ILE A 38 -36.57 -6.76 -7.83
CA ILE A 38 -35.91 -6.99 -9.11
C ILE A 38 -35.88 -5.71 -9.96
N ASN A 39 -36.99 -4.96 -9.98
CA ASN A 39 -37.06 -3.70 -10.70
C ASN A 39 -36.12 -2.64 -10.09
N ASP A 40 -36.13 -2.50 -8.75
CA ASP A 40 -35.26 -1.55 -8.05
C ASP A 40 -33.76 -1.89 -8.29
N LEU A 41 -33.39 -3.16 -8.16
CA LEU A 41 -32.04 -3.65 -8.47
C LEU A 41 -31.65 -3.43 -9.94
N SER A 42 -32.61 -3.58 -10.85
CA SER A 42 -32.38 -3.34 -12.28
C SER A 42 -32.10 -1.86 -12.56
N GLU A 43 -32.83 -0.96 -11.91
CA GLU A 43 -32.59 0.49 -12.03
C GLU A 43 -31.24 0.90 -11.41
N GLU A 44 -30.90 0.34 -10.25
CA GLU A 44 -29.61 0.58 -9.61
C GLU A 44 -28.44 0.08 -10.47
N ASN A 45 -28.54 -1.12 -11.03
CA ASN A 45 -27.55 -1.64 -11.97
C ASN A 45 -27.39 -0.77 -13.21
N LYS A 46 -28.47 -0.22 -13.73
CA LYS A 46 -28.42 0.70 -14.87
C LYS A 46 -27.73 2.01 -14.50
N ALA A 47 -27.99 2.56 -13.33
CA ALA A 47 -27.34 3.76 -12.82
C ALA A 47 -25.83 3.53 -12.59
N LEU A 48 -25.47 2.39 -11.95
CA LEU A 48 -24.07 1.99 -11.78
C LEU A 48 -23.32 1.85 -13.12
N SER A 49 -23.96 1.21 -14.10
CA SER A 49 -23.39 1.03 -15.43
C SER A 49 -23.12 2.38 -16.13
N GLN A 50 -23.99 3.35 -15.93
CA GLN A 50 -23.77 4.71 -16.44
C GLN A 50 -22.63 5.43 -15.73
N GLN A 51 -22.49 5.27 -14.40
CA GLN A 51 -21.38 5.82 -13.64
C GLN A 51 -20.04 5.20 -14.07
N VAL A 52 -19.99 3.89 -14.24
CA VAL A 52 -18.80 3.20 -14.75
C VAL A 52 -18.41 3.69 -16.14
N ALA A 53 -19.38 3.92 -17.04
CA ALA A 53 -19.11 4.47 -18.36
C ALA A 53 -18.56 5.91 -18.30
N GLN A 54 -19.09 6.75 -17.40
CA GLN A 54 -18.58 8.11 -17.17
C GLN A 54 -17.16 8.10 -16.60
N LEU A 55 -16.90 7.26 -15.59
CA LEU A 55 -15.55 7.08 -15.01
C LEU A 55 -14.53 6.62 -16.06
N ASN A 56 -14.91 5.64 -16.88
CA ASN A 56 -14.04 5.16 -17.96
C ASN A 56 -13.74 6.25 -19.02
N ASN A 57 -14.71 7.10 -19.33
CA ASN A 57 -14.48 8.23 -20.22
C ASN A 57 -13.55 9.27 -19.58
N SER A 58 -13.72 9.56 -18.28
CA SER A 58 -12.83 10.45 -17.53
C SER A 58 -11.39 9.91 -17.46
N LEU A 59 -11.25 8.61 -17.23
CA LEU A 59 -9.94 7.94 -17.25
C LEU A 59 -9.26 8.02 -18.63
N ARG A 60 -10.01 7.85 -19.73
CA ARG A 60 -9.47 8.02 -21.07
C ARG A 60 -9.04 9.46 -21.34
N MET A 61 -9.80 10.45 -20.91
CA MET A 61 -9.43 11.86 -21.05
C MET A 61 -8.18 12.19 -20.23
N LEU A 62 -8.10 11.74 -18.98
CA LEU A 62 -6.92 11.90 -18.12
C LEU A 62 -5.67 11.22 -18.72
N SER A 63 -5.82 9.99 -19.23
CA SER A 63 -4.69 9.29 -19.88
C SER A 63 -4.20 10.00 -21.15
N SER A 64 -5.11 10.59 -21.92
CA SER A 64 -4.74 11.42 -23.09
C SER A 64 -4.03 12.71 -22.65
N GLN A 65 -4.47 13.36 -21.59
CA GLN A 65 -3.79 14.54 -21.04
C GLN A 65 -2.39 14.18 -20.52
N ILE A 66 -2.27 13.08 -19.80
CA ILE A 66 -0.97 12.57 -19.32
C ILE A 66 -0.04 12.28 -20.52
N SER A 67 -0.53 11.64 -21.57
CA SER A 67 0.27 11.35 -22.76
C SER A 67 0.70 12.63 -23.49
N TYR A 68 -0.18 13.63 -23.53
CA TYR A 68 0.13 14.96 -24.11
C TYR A 68 1.20 15.69 -23.29
N TYR A 69 1.05 15.78 -21.97
CA TYR A 69 2.04 16.41 -21.10
C TYR A 69 3.37 15.66 -21.09
N ARG A 70 3.34 14.31 -21.16
CA ARG A 70 4.54 13.49 -21.28
C ARG A 70 5.31 13.83 -22.57
N LYS A 71 4.60 13.96 -23.70
CA LYS A 71 5.18 14.32 -25.00
C LYS A 71 5.71 15.75 -25.02
N MET A 72 5.04 16.68 -24.34
CA MET A 72 5.55 18.05 -24.16
C MET A 72 6.79 18.07 -23.26
N LEU A 73 6.79 17.28 -22.19
CA LEU A 73 7.92 17.16 -21.29
C LEU A 73 9.14 16.53 -21.99
N GLU A 74 8.93 15.46 -22.76
CA GLU A 74 9.99 14.83 -23.58
C GLU A 74 10.58 15.80 -24.59
N LYS A 75 9.74 16.62 -25.20
CA LYS A 75 10.18 17.66 -26.14
C LYS A 75 10.93 18.81 -25.45
N SER A 76 10.51 19.19 -24.24
CA SER A 76 11.16 20.20 -23.42
C SER A 76 12.51 19.69 -22.88
N ILE A 77 12.55 18.43 -22.44
CA ILE A 77 13.77 17.76 -21.97
C ILE A 77 14.77 17.63 -23.11
N SER A 78 14.34 17.21 -24.31
CA SER A 78 15.24 17.09 -25.48
C SER A 78 15.81 18.43 -25.92
N ALA A 79 15.05 19.52 -25.78
CA ALA A 79 15.50 20.88 -26.13
C ALA A 79 16.48 21.46 -25.09
N ASN A 80 16.41 21.03 -23.83
CA ASN A 80 17.28 21.51 -22.73
C ASN A 80 18.47 20.59 -22.44
N TYR A 81 18.55 19.40 -23.05
CA TYR A 81 19.60 18.41 -22.72
C TYR A 81 21.01 18.78 -23.25
N GLU A 82 21.13 19.77 -24.12
CA GLU A 82 22.47 20.28 -24.55
C GLU A 82 23.19 21.12 -23.47
N GLY A 83 22.53 21.38 -22.32
CA GLY A 83 23.08 22.20 -21.24
C GLY A 83 22.94 21.61 -19.81
N VAL A 84 22.63 20.32 -19.66
CA VAL A 84 22.50 19.74 -18.31
C VAL A 84 23.87 19.70 -17.64
N GLY A 85 24.04 20.52 -16.58
CA GLY A 85 25.26 20.65 -15.82
C GLY A 85 25.80 19.31 -15.30
N ALA A 86 27.09 19.26 -15.05
CA ALA A 86 27.75 18.08 -14.48
C ALA A 86 27.06 17.61 -13.19
N VAL A 87 26.98 16.30 -12.97
CA VAL A 87 26.49 15.74 -11.70
C VAL A 87 27.38 16.25 -10.57
N VAL A 88 26.78 16.96 -9.61
CA VAL A 88 27.50 17.51 -8.45
C VAL A 88 27.62 16.45 -7.36
N GLY A 89 26.60 15.59 -7.23
CA GLY A 89 26.60 14.50 -6.26
C GLY A 89 25.62 13.41 -6.65
N ASN A 90 25.94 12.20 -6.26
CA ASN A 90 25.07 11.06 -6.45
C ASN A 90 25.10 10.12 -5.24
N ALA A 91 24.01 9.41 -5.00
CA ALA A 91 23.92 8.35 -4.00
C ALA A 91 22.85 7.33 -4.38
N THR A 92 23.03 6.10 -3.94
CA THR A 92 22.08 5.01 -4.13
C THR A 92 21.60 4.51 -2.78
N VAL A 93 20.31 4.23 -2.67
CA VAL A 93 19.70 3.68 -1.46
C VAL A 93 18.70 2.58 -1.81
N SER A 94 18.59 1.58 -0.94
CA SER A 94 17.51 0.59 -1.03
C SER A 94 16.25 1.14 -0.38
N VAL A 95 15.14 1.05 -1.10
CA VAL A 95 13.79 1.46 -0.67
C VAL A 95 12.93 0.23 -0.54
N VAL A 96 12.21 0.11 0.58
CA VAL A 96 11.34 -1.05 0.86
C VAL A 96 9.88 -0.63 0.79
N ALA A 97 9.12 -1.33 -0.05
CA ALA A 97 7.69 -1.15 -0.20
C ALA A 97 6.92 -2.43 0.11
N VAL A 98 5.60 -2.37 0.06
CA VAL A 98 4.72 -3.54 0.10
C VAL A 98 3.84 -3.55 -1.14
N ARG A 99 3.61 -4.75 -1.66
CA ARG A 99 2.62 -5.01 -2.70
C ARG A 99 1.57 -5.98 -2.19
N THR A 100 0.39 -5.93 -2.75
CA THR A 100 -0.66 -6.90 -2.49
C THR A 100 -0.58 -7.99 -3.56
N ILE A 101 -0.49 -9.25 -3.14
CA ILE A 101 -0.45 -10.42 -4.02
C ILE A 101 -1.63 -11.34 -3.74
N GLY A 102 -1.99 -12.14 -4.72
CA GLY A 102 -3.07 -13.11 -4.63
C GLY A 102 -4.42 -12.60 -5.14
N PRO A 103 -5.40 -13.51 -5.29
CA PRO A 103 -6.73 -13.17 -5.76
C PRO A 103 -7.48 -12.32 -4.72
N TRP A 104 -8.52 -11.57 -5.13
CA TRP A 104 -9.25 -10.63 -4.30
C TRP A 104 -9.84 -11.22 -2.99
N TRP A 105 -10.01 -12.55 -2.93
CA TRP A 105 -10.51 -13.27 -1.74
C TRP A 105 -9.42 -13.85 -0.82
N ASP A 106 -8.15 -13.82 -1.22
CA ASP A 106 -6.99 -14.25 -0.42
C ASP A 106 -5.79 -13.34 -0.72
N GLN A 107 -5.96 -12.05 -0.44
CA GLN A 107 -4.90 -11.06 -0.62
C GLN A 107 -3.89 -11.11 0.53
N LYS A 108 -2.60 -11.12 0.19
CA LYS A 108 -1.49 -11.07 1.13
C LYS A 108 -0.60 -9.89 0.81
N MET A 109 -0.02 -9.30 1.85
CA MET A 109 1.01 -8.27 1.67
C MET A 109 2.39 -8.93 1.57
N GLU A 110 3.14 -8.51 0.59
CA GLU A 110 4.51 -8.94 0.36
C GLU A 110 5.44 -7.72 0.31
N GLY A 111 6.58 -7.82 1.00
CA GLY A 111 7.61 -6.79 0.94
C GLY A 111 8.41 -6.87 -0.35
N VAL A 112 8.73 -5.72 -0.93
CA VAL A 112 9.54 -5.59 -2.15
C VAL A 112 10.65 -4.58 -1.90
N VAL A 113 11.88 -4.91 -2.32
CA VAL A 113 13.02 -4.00 -2.26
C VAL A 113 13.29 -3.45 -3.66
N MET A 114 13.49 -2.15 -3.72
CA MET A 114 13.82 -1.41 -4.93
C MET A 114 15.10 -0.61 -4.71
N GLU A 115 15.81 -0.31 -5.77
CA GLU A 115 16.95 0.59 -5.74
C GLU A 115 16.54 1.98 -6.20
N ALA A 116 16.86 2.99 -5.41
CA ALA A 116 16.69 4.38 -5.76
C ALA A 116 18.07 5.04 -5.89
N GLU A 117 18.34 5.58 -7.07
CA GLU A 117 19.51 6.38 -7.38
C GLU A 117 19.11 7.86 -7.40
N VAL A 118 19.81 8.68 -6.64
CA VAL A 118 19.63 10.12 -6.57
C VAL A 118 20.84 10.80 -7.19
N GLU A 119 20.59 11.71 -8.12
CA GLU A 119 21.60 12.60 -8.70
C GLU A 119 21.22 14.05 -8.45
N ILE A 120 22.19 14.85 -8.09
CA ILE A 120 22.04 16.31 -7.90
C ILE A 120 22.83 17.04 -8.97
N ARG A 121 22.18 17.97 -9.65
CA ARG A 121 22.75 18.74 -10.75
C ARG A 121 22.41 20.21 -10.56
N PRO A 122 23.24 21.15 -11.04
CA PRO A 122 22.87 22.56 -11.09
C PRO A 122 21.54 22.72 -11.85
N GLY A 123 20.62 23.52 -11.32
CA GLY A 123 19.29 23.70 -11.88
C GLY A 123 18.48 24.80 -11.21
N GLU A 124 17.16 24.71 -11.27
CA GLU A 124 16.22 25.70 -10.77
C GLU A 124 15.39 25.20 -9.58
N GLY A 125 15.78 24.09 -8.94
CA GLY A 125 15.07 23.47 -7.82
C GLY A 125 14.02 22.46 -8.26
N GLY A 126 14.14 21.91 -9.46
CA GLY A 126 13.22 20.90 -9.99
C GLY A 126 13.44 19.53 -9.36
N VAL A 127 12.34 18.73 -9.25
CA VAL A 127 12.39 17.33 -8.84
C VAL A 127 11.91 16.45 -9.99
N TYR A 128 12.81 15.60 -10.48
CA TYR A 128 12.57 14.75 -11.62
C TYR A 128 12.60 13.29 -11.19
N VAL A 129 11.54 12.55 -11.48
CA VAL A 129 11.44 11.14 -11.08
C VAL A 129 11.31 10.27 -12.32
N LYS A 130 12.24 9.32 -12.45
CA LYS A 130 12.21 8.27 -13.44
C LYS A 130 12.01 6.93 -12.73
N THR A 131 10.95 6.22 -13.08
CA THR A 131 10.68 4.91 -12.50
C THR A 131 10.35 3.89 -13.57
N THR A 132 10.70 2.63 -13.32
CA THR A 132 10.24 1.51 -14.15
C THR A 132 8.80 1.14 -13.79
N PRO A 133 8.41 1.01 -12.48
CA PRO A 133 7.02 0.91 -12.08
C PRO A 133 6.33 2.29 -12.14
N TYR A 134 4.99 2.30 -12.22
CA TYR A 134 4.24 3.54 -12.06
C TYR A 134 4.40 4.09 -10.65
N ILE A 135 4.39 5.42 -10.52
CA ILE A 135 4.46 6.11 -9.22
C ILE A 135 3.12 6.76 -8.89
N GLY A 136 2.76 6.73 -7.61
CA GLY A 136 1.65 7.49 -7.07
C GLY A 136 2.03 8.91 -6.66
N ILE A 137 1.02 9.69 -6.30
CA ILE A 137 1.15 11.10 -5.87
C ILE A 137 1.94 11.21 -4.56
N ASP A 138 1.84 10.23 -3.68
CA ASP A 138 2.48 10.22 -2.37
C ASP A 138 4.01 10.20 -2.46
N LEU A 139 4.57 9.54 -3.48
CA LEU A 139 6.02 9.53 -3.67
C LEU A 139 6.57 10.90 -4.05
N GLN A 140 5.84 11.66 -4.88
CA GLN A 140 6.24 13.04 -5.25
C GLN A 140 6.21 13.96 -4.03
N SER A 141 5.17 13.86 -3.20
CA SER A 141 5.07 14.59 -1.94
C SER A 141 6.20 14.23 -0.96
N SER A 142 6.54 12.93 -0.91
CA SER A 142 7.65 12.42 -0.08
C SER A 142 9.00 12.97 -0.49
N LEU A 143 9.25 13.14 -1.79
CA LEU A 143 10.50 13.74 -2.28
C LEU A 143 10.60 15.22 -1.94
N ASN A 144 9.52 15.98 -2.05
CA ASN A 144 9.50 17.37 -1.64
C ASN A 144 9.76 17.52 -0.12
N ASN A 145 9.14 16.65 0.70
CA ASN A 145 9.40 16.61 2.13
C ASN A 145 10.85 16.20 2.45
N ALA A 146 11.39 15.23 1.70
CA ALA A 146 12.77 14.77 1.87
C ALA A 146 13.79 15.90 1.58
N ILE A 147 13.57 16.68 0.52
CA ILE A 147 14.40 17.85 0.20
C ILE A 147 14.32 18.89 1.34
N SER A 148 13.10 19.24 1.77
CA SER A 148 12.91 20.18 2.87
C SER A 148 13.54 19.72 4.17
N ALA A 149 13.48 18.43 4.48
CA ALA A 149 14.12 17.83 5.65
C ALA A 149 15.67 17.91 5.57
N VAL A 150 16.23 17.67 4.37
CA VAL A 150 17.69 17.82 4.16
C VAL A 150 18.11 19.28 4.28
N GLU A 151 17.38 20.21 3.67
CA GLU A 151 17.64 21.65 3.83
C GLU A 151 17.56 22.07 5.30
N SER A 152 16.56 21.58 6.04
CA SER A 152 16.42 21.87 7.49
C SER A 152 17.58 21.32 8.32
N LEU A 153 18.09 20.13 7.97
CA LEU A 153 19.18 19.48 8.70
C LEU A 153 20.55 20.11 8.39
N THR A 154 20.80 20.44 7.11
CA THR A 154 22.10 20.97 6.65
C THR A 154 22.21 22.47 6.78
N GLY A 155 21.09 23.19 6.76
CA GLY A 155 21.05 24.67 6.65
C GLY A 155 21.37 25.16 5.23
N GLU A 156 21.55 24.27 4.25
CA GLU A 156 21.87 24.58 2.87
C GLU A 156 20.62 24.53 2.00
N SER A 157 20.46 25.47 1.07
CA SER A 157 19.34 25.48 0.16
C SER A 157 19.64 24.73 -1.13
N LEU A 158 18.74 23.85 -1.53
CA LEU A 158 18.81 23.12 -2.79
C LEU A 158 18.08 23.82 -3.96
N LYS A 159 17.62 25.05 -3.79
CA LYS A 159 16.89 25.82 -4.84
C LYS A 159 17.70 26.06 -6.11
N GLY A 160 19.02 26.02 -6.04
CA GLY A 160 19.91 26.13 -7.21
C GLY A 160 20.29 24.79 -7.83
N PHE A 161 19.65 23.70 -7.41
CA PHE A 161 19.93 22.33 -7.87
C PHE A 161 18.67 21.60 -8.24
N ASP A 162 18.73 20.81 -9.29
CA ASP A 162 17.71 19.84 -9.67
C ASP A 162 18.06 18.47 -9.06
N VAL A 163 17.04 17.81 -8.52
CA VAL A 163 17.15 16.46 -7.92
C VAL A 163 16.52 15.45 -8.86
N PHE A 164 17.33 14.55 -9.40
CA PHE A 164 16.89 13.46 -10.25
C PHE A 164 16.85 12.17 -9.43
N VAL A 165 15.70 11.49 -9.42
CA VAL A 165 15.53 10.23 -8.71
C VAL A 165 15.13 9.15 -9.70
N THR A 166 15.96 8.11 -9.81
CA THR A 166 15.66 6.93 -10.63
C THR A 166 15.36 5.74 -9.71
N ILE A 167 14.15 5.19 -9.78
CA ILE A 167 13.78 4.01 -8.99
C ILE A 167 13.65 2.81 -9.91
N ARG A 168 14.37 1.74 -9.58
CA ARG A 168 14.36 0.46 -10.30
C ARG A 168 13.88 -0.64 -9.39
N ALA A 169 12.83 -1.35 -9.79
CA ALA A 169 12.41 -2.60 -9.16
C ALA A 169 13.10 -3.78 -9.86
N GLN A 170 13.54 -4.78 -9.09
CA GLN A 170 14.10 -6.01 -9.63
C GLN A 170 13.01 -6.97 -10.13
N GLU A 171 11.80 -6.83 -9.59
CA GLU A 171 10.63 -7.61 -10.00
C GLU A 171 9.57 -6.70 -10.63
N GLU A 172 8.61 -7.30 -11.35
CA GLU A 172 7.46 -6.55 -11.87
C GLU A 172 6.60 -6.02 -10.73
N VAL A 173 6.69 -4.72 -10.50
CA VAL A 173 5.84 -3.96 -9.57
C VAL A 173 5.03 -2.98 -10.41
N GLU A 174 3.70 -3.09 -10.36
CA GLU A 174 2.85 -2.24 -11.18
C GLU A 174 2.87 -0.79 -10.72
N ILE A 175 2.76 -0.56 -9.42
CA ILE A 175 2.70 0.79 -8.82
C ILE A 175 3.55 0.82 -7.56
N VAL A 176 4.39 1.84 -7.44
CA VAL A 176 5.06 2.24 -6.19
C VAL A 176 4.38 3.49 -5.69
N ASP A 177 3.61 3.35 -4.64
CA ASP A 177 2.96 4.47 -3.99
C ASP A 177 3.11 4.38 -2.47
N GLY A 178 2.93 5.53 -1.84
CA GLY A 178 2.98 5.67 -0.41
C GLY A 178 4.18 6.46 0.11
N PRO A 179 3.98 7.17 1.21
CA PRO A 179 4.96 8.10 1.76
C PRO A 179 6.13 7.41 2.49
N SER A 180 6.11 6.08 2.58
CA SER A 180 7.07 5.30 3.40
C SER A 180 8.49 5.24 2.85
N ALA A 181 8.69 5.64 1.59
CA ALA A 181 10.00 5.77 0.96
C ALA A 181 10.71 7.09 1.32
N GLY A 182 10.01 8.02 1.95
CA GLY A 182 10.52 9.37 2.21
C GLY A 182 11.80 9.40 3.03
N ALA A 183 11.86 8.63 4.13
CA ALA A 183 13.03 8.61 5.00
C ALA A 183 14.30 8.07 4.29
N PRO A 184 14.29 6.91 3.61
CA PRO A 184 15.47 6.46 2.87
C PRO A 184 15.83 7.40 1.70
N LEU A 185 14.86 8.01 1.00
CA LEU A 185 15.15 8.98 -0.06
C LEU A 185 15.80 10.25 0.49
N ALA A 186 15.40 10.73 1.68
CA ALA A 186 16.06 11.84 2.34
C ALA A 186 17.54 11.51 2.67
N ILE A 187 17.83 10.27 3.08
CA ILE A 187 19.22 9.80 3.28
C ILE A 187 20.01 9.82 1.97
N ALA A 188 19.41 9.37 0.85
CA ALA A 188 20.10 9.40 -0.43
C ALA A 188 20.39 10.84 -0.90
N ILE A 189 19.43 11.76 -0.73
CA ILE A 189 19.63 13.17 -1.05
C ILE A 189 20.72 13.76 -0.16
N LEU A 190 20.68 13.51 1.15
CA LEU A 190 21.69 13.98 2.10
C LEU A 190 23.08 13.44 1.78
N ALA A 191 23.18 12.16 1.42
CA ALA A 191 24.43 11.54 1.04
C ALA A 191 24.98 12.12 -0.28
N ALA A 192 24.12 12.34 -1.27
CA ALA A 192 24.49 12.96 -2.55
C ALA A 192 25.01 14.38 -2.36
N VAL A 193 24.33 15.22 -1.55
CA VAL A 193 24.76 16.59 -1.22
C VAL A 193 26.14 16.59 -0.57
N ASN A 194 26.39 15.64 0.34
CA ASN A 194 27.66 15.60 1.11
C ASN A 194 28.77 14.77 0.43
N GLY A 195 28.54 14.21 -0.78
CA GLY A 195 29.47 13.33 -1.47
C GLY A 195 29.79 12.04 -0.70
N LYS A 196 28.85 11.55 0.11
CA LYS A 196 29.00 10.38 0.95
C LYS A 196 28.27 9.16 0.37
N LYS A 197 28.61 7.98 0.86
CA LYS A 197 27.96 6.72 0.46
C LYS A 197 26.96 6.26 1.49
N VAL A 198 25.84 5.72 1.01
CA VAL A 198 24.87 5.04 1.85
C VAL A 198 25.31 3.60 2.06
N ARG A 199 25.17 3.09 3.27
CA ARG A 199 25.48 1.71 3.62
C ARG A 199 24.44 0.77 3.00
N SER A 200 24.91 -0.29 2.33
CA SER A 200 24.05 -1.30 1.71
C SER A 200 23.50 -2.34 2.70
N ASP A 201 24.12 -2.47 3.88
CA ASP A 201 23.70 -3.39 4.93
C ASP A 201 22.68 -2.81 5.92
N VAL A 202 22.25 -1.56 5.70
CA VAL A 202 21.22 -0.88 6.48
C VAL A 202 20.09 -0.44 5.56
N MET A 203 18.88 -0.87 5.87
CA MET A 203 17.67 -0.41 5.19
C MET A 203 16.73 0.28 6.17
N ALA A 204 15.86 1.13 5.67
CA ALA A 204 14.92 1.90 6.49
C ALA A 204 13.55 2.03 5.82
N THR A 205 12.54 2.30 6.64
CA THR A 205 11.23 2.74 6.19
C THR A 205 10.70 3.84 7.09
N GLY A 206 9.99 4.80 6.54
CA GLY A 206 9.42 5.90 7.32
C GLY A 206 8.89 7.02 6.44
N VAL A 207 7.82 7.66 6.88
CA VAL A 207 7.39 8.94 6.34
C VAL A 207 8.40 9.99 6.80
N ILE A 208 8.87 10.85 5.90
CA ILE A 208 9.69 12.00 6.29
C ILE A 208 8.83 13.27 6.30
N TYR A 209 8.95 14.06 7.36
CA TYR A 209 8.34 15.38 7.44
C TYR A 209 9.37 16.47 7.15
N PRO A 210 8.95 17.69 6.73
CA PRO A 210 9.84 18.78 6.37
C PRO A 210 10.81 19.23 7.50
N ASP A 211 10.44 18.98 8.76
CA ASP A 211 11.26 19.24 9.94
C ASP A 211 12.31 18.15 10.24
N GLY A 212 12.35 17.10 9.41
CA GLY A 212 13.24 15.95 9.56
C GLY A 212 12.71 14.85 10.47
N THR A 213 11.52 14.97 11.07
CA THR A 213 10.92 13.89 11.88
C THR A 213 10.48 12.72 11.02
N ILE A 214 10.53 11.50 11.59
CA ILE A 214 10.18 10.26 10.90
C ILE A 214 8.86 9.71 11.46
N GLY A 215 7.88 9.57 10.57
CA GLY A 215 6.52 9.11 10.89
C GLY A 215 6.26 7.65 10.56
N ARG A 216 5.19 7.14 11.17
CA ARG A 216 4.76 5.73 11.09
C ARG A 216 4.34 5.31 9.67
N VAL A 217 4.49 4.00 9.39
CA VAL A 217 4.18 3.39 8.10
C VAL A 217 3.42 2.08 8.29
N GLY A 218 2.80 1.58 7.22
CA GLY A 218 2.21 0.25 7.17
C GLY A 218 3.17 -0.83 6.68
N GLY A 219 2.81 -2.12 6.91
CA GLY A 219 3.52 -3.28 6.36
C GLY A 219 4.95 -3.44 6.88
N VAL A 220 5.22 -3.05 8.12
CA VAL A 220 6.58 -3.08 8.70
C VAL A 220 7.14 -4.50 8.78
N PRO A 221 6.38 -5.54 9.17
CA PRO A 221 6.89 -6.91 9.20
C PRO A 221 7.30 -7.42 7.82
N GLU A 222 6.48 -7.17 6.79
CA GLU A 222 6.73 -7.58 5.40
C GLU A 222 7.95 -6.86 4.83
N LYS A 223 8.06 -5.57 5.10
CA LYS A 223 9.22 -4.74 4.71
C LYS A 223 10.51 -5.23 5.37
N ALA A 224 10.46 -5.51 6.66
CA ALA A 224 11.62 -5.98 7.41
C ALA A 224 12.09 -7.37 6.93
N ARG A 225 11.14 -8.25 6.59
CA ARG A 225 11.44 -9.54 5.98
C ARG A 225 12.14 -9.36 4.62
N ALA A 226 11.57 -8.54 3.73
CA ALA A 226 12.18 -8.28 2.43
C ALA A 226 13.58 -7.66 2.55
N ALA A 227 13.79 -6.74 3.50
CA ALA A 227 15.10 -6.19 3.78
C ALA A 227 16.10 -7.27 4.24
N ALA A 228 15.68 -8.20 5.09
CA ALA A 228 16.51 -9.31 5.55
C ALA A 228 16.86 -10.28 4.42
N GLU A 229 15.92 -10.60 3.54
CA GLU A 229 16.10 -11.43 2.34
C GLU A 229 17.12 -10.83 1.38
N MET A 230 17.18 -9.50 1.29
CA MET A 230 18.19 -8.76 0.51
C MET A 230 19.53 -8.57 1.25
N GLY A 231 19.69 -9.17 2.43
CA GLY A 231 20.95 -9.19 3.18
C GLY A 231 21.19 -8.00 4.09
N ALA A 232 20.17 -7.18 4.38
CA ALA A 232 20.29 -6.13 5.36
C ALA A 232 20.58 -6.70 6.76
N LYS A 233 21.48 -6.06 7.49
CA LYS A 233 21.84 -6.39 8.88
C LYS A 233 21.07 -5.54 9.90
N ILE A 234 20.66 -4.36 9.47
CA ILE A 234 19.90 -3.41 10.28
C ILE A 234 18.69 -2.94 9.49
N PHE A 235 17.53 -2.94 10.14
CA PHE A 235 16.32 -2.34 9.61
C PHE A 235 15.84 -1.23 10.54
N ALA A 236 15.90 0.01 10.07
CA ALA A 236 15.44 1.17 10.80
C ALA A 236 13.94 1.41 10.59
N VAL A 237 13.21 1.58 11.68
CA VAL A 237 11.77 1.78 11.71
C VAL A 237 11.39 3.02 12.52
N PRO A 238 10.23 3.64 12.26
CA PRO A 238 9.74 4.75 13.08
C PRO A 238 9.50 4.37 14.54
N PRO A 239 9.44 5.35 15.45
CA PRO A 239 9.20 5.11 16.87
C PRO A 239 7.91 4.30 17.13
N GLY A 240 7.99 3.31 18.03
CA GLY A 240 6.88 2.43 18.41
C GLY A 240 6.49 1.41 17.35
N GLN A 241 7.35 1.17 16.32
CA GLN A 241 7.12 0.16 15.29
C GLN A 241 8.12 -1.00 15.32
N SER A 242 8.95 -1.10 16.36
CA SER A 242 9.80 -2.26 16.63
C SER A 242 9.06 -3.45 17.25
N ARG A 243 7.72 -3.37 17.37
CA ARG A 243 6.87 -4.42 17.95
C ARG A 243 5.76 -4.79 16.99
N VAL A 244 5.40 -6.08 16.99
CA VAL A 244 4.31 -6.63 16.18
C VAL A 244 3.34 -7.42 17.04
N ILE A 245 2.08 -7.45 16.65
CA ILE A 245 1.06 -8.31 17.26
C ILE A 245 0.98 -9.58 16.43
N ILE A 246 1.24 -10.71 17.07
CA ILE A 246 1.08 -12.03 16.46
C ILE A 246 -0.10 -12.75 17.08
N MET A 247 -0.79 -13.57 16.28
CA MET A 247 -1.91 -14.41 16.72
C MET A 247 -1.38 -15.81 17.02
N ILE A 248 -1.38 -16.20 18.30
CA ILE A 248 -0.92 -17.52 18.73
C ILE A 248 -2.12 -18.45 18.85
N PRO A 249 -2.15 -19.59 18.11
CA PRO A 249 -3.19 -20.57 18.25
C PRO A 249 -3.03 -21.34 19.55
N ILE A 250 -4.02 -21.24 20.46
CA ILE A 250 -4.10 -22.05 21.68
C ILE A 250 -5.15 -23.12 21.46
N THR A 251 -4.70 -24.36 21.30
CA THR A 251 -5.58 -25.50 21.09
C THR A 251 -5.82 -26.22 22.42
N LYS A 252 -7.08 -26.29 22.84
CA LYS A 252 -7.52 -27.03 24.04
C LYS A 252 -8.34 -28.25 23.63
N LYS A 253 -7.96 -29.41 24.13
CA LYS A 253 -8.75 -30.64 24.00
C LYS A 253 -9.94 -30.56 24.95
N ILE A 254 -11.16 -30.73 24.43
CA ILE A 254 -12.42 -30.71 25.21
C ILE A 254 -12.90 -32.13 25.51
N ALA A 255 -12.78 -33.04 24.51
CA ALA A 255 -13.17 -34.43 24.63
C ALA A 255 -12.28 -35.28 23.69
N PRO A 256 -12.29 -36.62 23.82
CA PRO A 256 -11.58 -37.47 22.86
C PRO A 256 -11.97 -37.16 21.41
N GLY A 257 -11.00 -36.73 20.63
CA GLY A 257 -11.18 -36.33 19.22
C GLY A 257 -11.71 -34.90 18.98
N PHE A 258 -12.06 -34.15 20.01
CA PHE A 258 -12.57 -32.78 19.88
C PHE A 258 -11.57 -31.76 20.45
N TYR A 259 -11.21 -30.78 19.60
CA TYR A 259 -10.29 -29.70 19.95
C TYR A 259 -10.95 -28.37 19.62
N ILE A 260 -10.76 -27.37 20.47
CA ILE A 260 -11.06 -25.96 20.17
C ILE A 260 -9.74 -25.21 20.07
N THR A 261 -9.54 -24.51 18.97
CA THR A 261 -8.45 -23.58 18.79
C THR A 261 -8.99 -22.15 18.92
N ARG A 262 -8.44 -21.40 19.84
CA ARG A 262 -8.64 -19.95 19.93
C ARG A 262 -7.31 -19.25 19.64
N TYR A 263 -7.38 -18.06 19.10
CA TYR A 263 -6.20 -17.24 18.84
C TYR A 263 -6.07 -16.19 19.94
N GLU A 264 -4.88 -16.07 20.52
CA GLU A 264 -4.56 -15.03 21.48
C GLU A 264 -3.54 -14.07 20.88
N GLU A 265 -3.79 -12.78 21.07
CA GLU A 265 -2.87 -11.73 20.65
C GLU A 265 -1.65 -11.69 21.60
N ARG A 266 -0.46 -11.70 21.02
CA ARG A 266 0.78 -11.50 21.74
C ARG A 266 1.60 -10.42 21.06
N VAL A 267 2.03 -9.43 21.83
CA VAL A 267 2.99 -8.43 21.39
C VAL A 267 4.40 -8.99 21.55
N VAL A 268 5.15 -9.06 20.45
CA VAL A 268 6.55 -9.48 20.43
C VAL A 268 7.41 -8.41 19.78
N SER A 269 8.73 -8.42 20.01
CA SER A 269 9.61 -7.56 19.23
C SER A 269 9.64 -8.01 17.77
N LEU A 270 9.71 -7.05 16.84
CA LEU A 270 9.84 -7.36 15.42
C LEU A 270 11.10 -8.17 15.13
N GLU A 271 12.21 -7.89 15.82
CA GLU A 271 13.45 -8.64 15.73
C GLU A 271 13.27 -10.11 16.15
N GLN A 272 12.59 -10.36 17.27
CA GLN A 272 12.27 -11.73 17.69
C GLN A 272 11.37 -12.44 16.68
N TYR A 273 10.32 -11.77 16.20
CA TYR A 273 9.43 -12.31 15.17
C TYR A 273 10.20 -12.71 13.90
N LEU A 274 11.11 -11.86 13.43
CA LEU A 274 11.94 -12.14 12.26
C LEU A 274 12.89 -13.32 12.53
N LYS A 275 13.52 -13.37 13.69
CA LYS A 275 14.42 -14.46 14.09
C LYS A 275 13.70 -15.81 14.15
N GLU A 276 12.48 -15.85 14.69
CA GLU A 276 11.64 -17.06 14.73
C GLU A 276 11.24 -17.53 13.32
N ASN A 277 11.23 -16.61 12.33
CA ASN A 277 10.98 -16.91 10.91
C ASN A 277 12.29 -17.12 10.10
N GLY A 278 13.44 -17.23 10.76
CA GLY A 278 14.73 -17.57 10.12
C GLY A 278 15.54 -16.38 9.61
N TYR A 279 15.15 -15.14 9.97
CA TYR A 279 15.85 -13.92 9.55
C TYR A 279 16.64 -13.31 10.71
N ASP A 280 17.94 -13.12 10.51
CA ASP A 280 18.85 -12.51 11.48
C ASP A 280 19.13 -11.04 11.10
N ILE A 281 18.25 -10.15 11.55
CA ILE A 281 18.31 -8.72 11.27
C ILE A 281 18.00 -7.93 12.54
N LYS A 282 18.82 -6.92 12.85
CA LYS A 282 18.61 -6.01 13.97
C LYS A 282 17.57 -4.96 13.61
N VAL A 283 16.60 -4.71 14.49
CA VAL A 283 15.59 -3.66 14.32
C VAL A 283 15.91 -2.49 15.24
N VAL A 284 16.00 -1.29 14.66
CA VAL A 284 16.34 -0.05 15.39
C VAL A 284 15.24 0.99 15.15
N GLU A 285 14.72 1.58 16.22
CA GLU A 285 13.81 2.72 16.10
C GLU A 285 14.61 4.02 15.88
N VAL A 286 14.12 4.85 14.96
CA VAL A 286 14.70 6.15 14.62
C VAL A 286 13.60 7.20 14.56
N SER A 287 13.83 8.35 15.19
CA SER A 287 12.83 9.41 15.32
C SER A 287 12.99 10.52 14.29
N ASP A 288 14.18 10.69 13.76
CA ASP A 288 14.50 11.80 12.86
C ASP A 288 15.61 11.46 11.84
N LEU A 289 15.76 12.33 10.85
CA LEU A 289 16.72 12.19 9.75
C LEU A 289 18.17 12.14 10.23
N LYS A 290 18.52 12.89 11.31
CA LYS A 290 19.88 12.92 11.84
C LYS A 290 20.27 11.59 12.46
N GLU A 291 19.37 10.99 13.22
CA GLU A 291 19.53 9.67 13.82
C GLU A 291 19.66 8.59 12.73
N LEU A 292 18.78 8.63 11.72
CA LEU A 292 18.84 7.73 10.59
C LEU A 292 20.14 7.90 9.79
N ALA A 293 20.59 9.12 9.56
CA ALA A 293 21.83 9.41 8.84
C ALA A 293 23.06 8.81 9.55
N SER A 294 23.07 8.82 10.89
CA SER A 294 24.16 8.21 11.67
C SER A 294 24.26 6.70 11.49
N LEU A 295 23.16 6.03 11.14
CA LEU A 295 23.10 4.59 10.88
C LEU A 295 23.43 4.24 9.43
N MET A 296 22.95 5.06 8.48
CA MET A 296 22.95 4.73 7.06
C MET A 296 24.08 5.37 6.27
N ILE A 297 24.66 6.46 6.70
CA ILE A 297 25.74 7.17 5.97
C ILE A 297 27.08 6.73 6.53
N SER A 298 27.94 6.23 5.63
CA SER A 298 29.35 5.92 5.98
C SER A 298 30.11 7.20 6.26
N GLY A 299 30.91 7.21 7.32
CA GLY A 299 31.72 8.35 7.72
C GLY A 299 32.77 8.77 6.71
#